data_b56dcd42583da5d594319eac042315b0
#
_entry.id   b56dcd42583da5d594319eac042315b0
#
_cell.length_a   1.000
_cell.length_b   1.000
_cell.length_c   1.000
_cell.angle_alpha   90.00
_cell.angle_beta   90.00
_cell.angle_gamma   90.00
#
_symmetry.space_group_name_H-M   'P 1'
#
loop_
_entity.id
_entity.type
_entity.pdbx_description
1 polymer ?
#
loop_
_entity_poly.entity_id
_entity_poly.type
_entity_poly.pdbx_seq_one_letter_code
_entity_poly.pdbx_strand_id
1 'polypeptide(L)'
;QEIEFISSHISSILESKEEELAKLSKDTLYSILTNDQLQLKNEDELLKFINKLYTTDESYSILYETVLFENVSVETVCEFVSIFDSELMTCDTWKRLTVRLCKEINDNSNDDDRKRYTEKKKILKGMTFSKDNEYDGIINYLRKKSNGQIENEINITASSIYNSSDQPRNVTLFDDQNNYFYSKNESNSWLCFDFKEHRIIPTDYTIRSYP
;
A
#
# COMPACT_ATOMS: atom_id res chain seq x y z
N GLN A 1 -11.38 15.25 25.17
CA GLN A 1 -11.37 13.82 25.60
C GLN A 1 -12.34 12.99 24.78
N GLU A 2 -13.65 13.34 24.67
CA GLU A 2 -14.63 12.55 23.91
C GLU A 2 -14.30 12.53 22.40
N ILE A 3 -13.99 13.68 21.79
CA ILE A 3 -13.60 13.78 20.37
C ILE A 3 -12.32 12.97 20.11
N GLU A 4 -11.31 13.09 20.96
CA GLU A 4 -10.05 12.34 20.84
C GLU A 4 -10.29 10.83 20.91
N PHE A 5 -11.15 10.40 21.84
CA PHE A 5 -11.51 8.98 21.96
C PHE A 5 -12.23 8.47 20.70
N ILE A 6 -13.23 9.21 20.19
CA ILE A 6 -13.94 8.83 18.97
C ILE A 6 -12.98 8.82 17.78
N SER A 7 -12.12 9.85 17.64
CA SER A 7 -11.15 9.92 16.54
C SER A 7 -10.17 8.74 16.54
N SER A 8 -9.68 8.34 17.72
CA SER A 8 -8.75 7.20 17.84
C SER A 8 -9.41 5.83 17.60
N HIS A 9 -10.75 5.75 17.63
CA HIS A 9 -11.51 4.50 17.44
C HIS A 9 -12.46 4.57 16.24
N ILE A 10 -12.31 5.57 15.37
CA ILE A 10 -13.28 5.87 14.31
C ILE A 10 -13.52 4.68 13.37
N SER A 11 -12.49 3.91 13.02
CA SER A 11 -12.65 2.73 12.15
C SER A 11 -13.55 1.66 12.76
N SER A 12 -13.38 1.36 14.04
CA SER A 12 -14.25 0.40 14.75
C SER A 12 -15.68 0.91 14.89
N ILE A 13 -15.84 2.25 15.02
CA ILE A 13 -17.16 2.88 15.11
C ILE A 13 -17.84 2.88 13.74
N LEU A 14 -17.11 3.13 12.65
CA LEU A 14 -17.63 3.03 11.27
C LEU A 14 -18.09 1.61 10.95
N GLU A 15 -17.36 0.58 11.38
CA GLU A 15 -17.74 -0.81 11.17
C GLU A 15 -18.97 -1.24 11.99
N SER A 16 -19.16 -0.74 13.20
CA SER A 16 -20.14 -1.27 14.16
C SER A 16 -21.31 -0.33 14.47
N LYS A 17 -21.13 0.98 14.31
CA LYS A 17 -22.05 2.04 14.75
C LYS A 17 -22.15 3.22 13.76
N GLU A 18 -22.01 2.94 12.46
CA GLU A 18 -22.02 3.97 11.41
C GLU A 18 -23.29 4.86 11.50
N GLU A 19 -24.47 4.27 11.76
CA GLU A 19 -25.73 4.98 11.87
C GLU A 19 -25.78 5.95 13.08
N GLU A 20 -25.09 5.60 14.16
CA GLU A 20 -24.99 6.49 15.34
C GLU A 20 -24.07 7.65 15.04
N LEU A 21 -22.96 7.39 14.37
CA LEU A 21 -22.01 8.40 13.94
C LEU A 21 -22.67 9.39 12.95
N ALA A 22 -23.47 8.89 12.03
CA ALA A 22 -24.20 9.70 11.05
C ALA A 22 -25.24 10.67 11.67
N LYS A 23 -25.65 10.46 12.94
CA LYS A 23 -26.55 11.38 13.66
C LYS A 23 -25.83 12.58 14.27
N LEU A 24 -24.50 12.59 14.29
CA LEU A 24 -23.75 13.72 14.81
C LEU A 24 -23.86 14.92 13.86
N SER A 25 -23.75 16.11 14.42
CA SER A 25 -23.70 17.32 13.61
C SER A 25 -22.46 17.35 12.71
N LYS A 26 -22.56 18.01 11.55
CA LYS A 26 -21.41 18.16 10.63
C LYS A 26 -20.19 18.79 11.32
N ASP A 27 -20.39 19.75 12.20
CA ASP A 27 -19.29 20.43 12.93
C ASP A 27 -18.60 19.46 13.90
N THR A 28 -19.36 18.59 14.55
CA THR A 28 -18.82 17.53 15.41
C THR A 28 -18.05 16.51 14.57
N LEU A 29 -18.60 16.06 13.45
CA LEU A 29 -17.92 15.16 12.53
C LEU A 29 -16.65 15.79 11.98
N TYR A 30 -16.69 17.04 11.56
CA TYR A 30 -15.52 17.76 11.07
C TYR A 30 -14.42 17.81 12.15
N SER A 31 -14.79 18.11 13.41
CA SER A 31 -13.85 18.13 14.53
C SER A 31 -13.24 16.78 14.85
N ILE A 32 -14.00 15.69 14.69
CA ILE A 32 -13.51 14.31 14.83
C ILE A 32 -12.52 13.97 13.70
N LEU A 33 -12.87 14.28 12.46
CA LEU A 33 -12.12 13.91 11.27
C LEU A 33 -10.85 14.75 11.06
N THR A 34 -10.77 15.95 11.68
CA THR A 34 -9.57 16.81 11.67
C THR A 34 -8.69 16.65 12.90
N ASN A 35 -9.06 15.78 13.84
CA ASN A 35 -8.31 15.57 15.07
C ASN A 35 -6.98 14.84 14.82
N ASP A 36 -5.91 15.28 15.50
CA ASP A 36 -4.56 14.70 15.39
C ASP A 36 -4.47 13.22 15.83
N GLN A 37 -5.46 12.74 16.61
CA GLN A 37 -5.55 11.36 17.05
C GLN A 37 -6.40 10.48 16.10
N LEU A 38 -6.78 10.97 14.94
CA LEU A 38 -7.59 10.23 13.98
C LEU A 38 -6.88 8.94 13.54
N GLN A 39 -7.57 7.80 13.67
CA GLN A 39 -7.07 6.48 13.31
C GLN A 39 -8.03 5.79 12.35
N LEU A 40 -7.70 5.82 11.07
CA LEU A 40 -8.45 5.17 10.00
C LEU A 40 -7.84 3.81 9.63
N LYS A 41 -8.66 2.89 9.18
CA LYS A 41 -8.19 1.66 8.50
C LYS A 41 -7.73 1.98 7.07
N ASN A 42 -8.53 2.75 6.35
CA ASN A 42 -8.22 3.28 5.03
C ASN A 42 -9.11 4.50 4.71
N GLU A 43 -8.72 5.27 3.70
CA GLU A 43 -9.49 6.44 3.27
C GLU A 43 -10.75 6.05 2.48
N ASP A 44 -10.82 4.86 1.91
CA ASP A 44 -12.00 4.40 1.17
C ASP A 44 -13.23 4.29 2.08
N GLU A 45 -13.06 3.78 3.31
CA GLU A 45 -14.15 3.69 4.30
C GLU A 45 -14.63 5.07 4.70
N LEU A 46 -13.71 6.01 4.95
CA LEU A 46 -14.05 7.38 5.27
C LEU A 46 -14.82 8.04 4.12
N LEU A 47 -14.30 7.95 2.89
CA LEU A 47 -14.95 8.57 1.73
C LEU A 47 -16.32 7.99 1.47
N LYS A 48 -16.52 6.67 1.58
CA LYS A 48 -17.84 6.03 1.46
C LYS A 48 -18.82 6.50 2.52
N PHE A 49 -18.36 6.66 3.75
CA PHE A 49 -19.18 7.23 4.83
C PHE A 49 -19.62 8.67 4.50
N ILE A 50 -18.68 9.52 4.07
CA ILE A 50 -18.99 10.91 3.69
C ILE A 50 -19.93 10.94 2.48
N ASN A 51 -19.75 10.06 1.49
CA ASN A 51 -20.64 9.93 0.33
C ASN A 51 -22.08 9.64 0.76
N LYS A 52 -22.30 8.75 1.73
CA LYS A 52 -23.65 8.46 2.28
C LYS A 52 -24.26 9.68 2.96
N LEU A 53 -23.47 10.41 3.77
CA LEU A 53 -23.96 11.63 4.41
C LEU A 53 -24.33 12.69 3.38
N TYR A 54 -23.45 12.93 2.41
CA TYR A 54 -23.64 13.90 1.34
C TYR A 54 -24.89 13.62 0.48
N THR A 55 -25.14 12.35 0.13
CA THR A 55 -26.36 11.98 -0.61
C THR A 55 -27.64 12.20 0.18
N THR A 56 -27.56 12.30 1.49
CA THR A 56 -28.70 12.62 2.38
C THR A 56 -28.86 14.12 2.55
N ASP A 57 -27.75 14.85 2.68
CA ASP A 57 -27.72 16.31 2.87
C ASP A 57 -26.40 16.87 2.32
N GLU A 58 -26.48 17.67 1.25
CA GLU A 58 -25.34 18.30 0.57
C GLU A 58 -24.51 19.21 1.49
N SER A 59 -25.07 19.65 2.63
CA SER A 59 -24.34 20.45 3.61
C SER A 59 -23.11 19.73 4.20
N TYR A 60 -23.04 18.41 4.08
CA TYR A 60 -21.87 17.59 4.47
C TYR A 60 -20.73 17.67 3.47
N SER A 61 -20.85 18.41 2.35
CA SER A 61 -19.77 18.62 1.37
C SER A 61 -18.45 19.10 2.00
N ILE A 62 -18.51 19.86 3.08
CA ILE A 62 -17.32 20.32 3.81
C ILE A 62 -16.45 19.17 4.36
N LEU A 63 -17.02 18.02 4.65
CA LEU A 63 -16.29 16.87 5.17
C LEU A 63 -15.29 16.29 4.14
N TYR A 64 -15.49 16.52 2.85
CA TYR A 64 -14.53 16.09 1.83
C TYR A 64 -13.15 16.76 1.96
N GLU A 65 -13.06 17.91 2.63
CA GLU A 65 -11.79 18.56 2.95
C GLU A 65 -10.90 17.71 3.87
N THR A 66 -11.49 16.78 4.63
CA THR A 66 -10.77 15.92 5.58
C THR A 66 -10.20 14.67 4.92
N VAL A 67 -10.59 14.36 3.66
CA VAL A 67 -10.19 13.16 2.93
C VAL A 67 -8.82 13.34 2.27
N LEU A 68 -7.94 12.37 2.44
CA LEU A 68 -6.67 12.28 1.71
C LEU A 68 -6.90 11.51 0.40
N PHE A 69 -7.41 12.19 -0.63
CA PHE A 69 -7.77 11.58 -1.92
C PHE A 69 -6.62 10.82 -2.58
N GLU A 70 -5.38 11.19 -2.33
CA GLU A 70 -4.19 10.49 -2.79
C GLU A 70 -4.07 9.06 -2.22
N ASN A 71 -4.81 8.74 -1.16
CA ASN A 71 -4.81 7.42 -0.53
C ASN A 71 -6.10 6.63 -0.77
N VAL A 72 -7.03 7.18 -1.54
CA VAL A 72 -8.30 6.53 -1.93
C VAL A 72 -8.10 5.66 -3.17
N SER A 73 -8.81 4.53 -3.27
CA SER A 73 -8.83 3.69 -4.47
C SER A 73 -9.47 4.40 -5.67
N VAL A 74 -9.17 3.94 -6.88
CA VAL A 74 -9.74 4.51 -8.11
C VAL A 74 -11.26 4.34 -8.11
N GLU A 75 -11.74 3.17 -7.71
CA GLU A 75 -13.16 2.84 -7.66
C GLU A 75 -13.95 3.82 -6.78
N THR A 76 -13.44 4.08 -5.56
CA THR A 76 -14.13 4.97 -4.60
C THR A 76 -14.04 6.44 -5.04
N VAL A 77 -12.97 6.85 -5.70
CA VAL A 77 -12.90 8.20 -6.31
C VAL A 77 -13.88 8.33 -7.47
N CYS A 78 -14.03 7.32 -8.32
CA CYS A 78 -15.03 7.33 -9.40
C CYS A 78 -16.45 7.45 -8.84
N GLU A 79 -16.77 6.77 -7.73
CA GLU A 79 -18.03 6.91 -7.04
C GLU A 79 -18.25 8.36 -6.57
N PHE A 80 -17.26 8.94 -5.85
CA PHE A 80 -17.32 10.34 -5.43
C PHE A 80 -17.57 11.29 -6.60
N VAL A 81 -16.82 11.18 -7.69
CA VAL A 81 -16.96 12.05 -8.87
C VAL A 81 -18.35 11.91 -9.51
N SER A 82 -18.99 10.74 -9.42
CA SER A 82 -20.30 10.49 -10.00
C SER A 82 -21.46 11.15 -9.24
N ILE A 83 -21.26 11.43 -7.93
CA ILE A 83 -22.33 11.95 -7.06
C ILE A 83 -22.10 13.40 -6.65
N PHE A 84 -20.84 13.88 -6.64
CA PHE A 84 -20.48 15.17 -6.10
C PHE A 84 -20.81 16.33 -7.07
N ASP A 85 -21.51 17.35 -6.56
CA ASP A 85 -21.77 18.56 -7.32
C ASP A 85 -20.54 19.48 -7.32
N SER A 86 -19.98 19.73 -8.50
CA SER A 86 -18.81 20.56 -8.69
C SER A 86 -19.00 22.01 -8.22
N GLU A 87 -20.23 22.52 -8.14
CA GLU A 87 -20.51 23.87 -7.61
C GLU A 87 -20.21 23.98 -6.11
N LEU A 88 -20.23 22.87 -5.39
CA LEU A 88 -19.89 22.78 -3.97
C LEU A 88 -18.38 22.53 -3.71
N MET A 89 -17.57 22.53 -4.76
CA MET A 89 -16.13 22.30 -4.66
C MET A 89 -15.43 23.44 -3.89
N THR A 90 -14.91 23.13 -2.71
CA THR A 90 -14.08 24.08 -1.95
C THR A 90 -12.63 24.08 -2.46
N CYS A 91 -11.90 25.15 -2.14
CA CYS A 91 -10.48 25.27 -2.47
C CYS A 91 -9.65 24.13 -1.86
N ASP A 92 -10.01 23.69 -0.65
CA ASP A 92 -9.25 22.65 0.06
C ASP A 92 -9.58 21.25 -0.45
N THR A 93 -10.84 20.95 -0.77
CA THR A 93 -11.20 19.72 -1.49
C THR A 93 -10.48 19.64 -2.84
N TRP A 94 -10.43 20.74 -3.60
CA TRP A 94 -9.70 20.79 -4.87
C TRP A 94 -8.21 20.54 -4.69
N LYS A 95 -7.56 21.16 -3.70
CA LYS A 95 -6.14 20.90 -3.38
C LYS A 95 -5.89 19.43 -3.07
N ARG A 96 -6.74 18.78 -2.27
CA ARG A 96 -6.63 17.35 -1.95
C ARG A 96 -6.74 16.47 -3.19
N LEU A 97 -7.68 16.79 -4.09
CA LEU A 97 -7.80 16.07 -5.38
C LEU A 97 -6.59 16.28 -6.28
N THR A 98 -6.04 17.50 -6.35
CA THR A 98 -4.87 17.78 -7.21
C THR A 98 -3.61 17.10 -6.70
N VAL A 99 -3.43 16.91 -5.38
CA VAL A 99 -2.33 16.11 -4.80
C VAL A 99 -2.36 14.70 -5.38
N ARG A 100 -3.55 14.08 -5.52
CA ARG A 100 -3.69 12.76 -6.15
C ARG A 100 -3.16 12.75 -7.59
N LEU A 101 -3.49 13.77 -8.39
CA LEU A 101 -3.04 13.88 -9.78
C LEU A 101 -1.51 14.03 -9.90
N CYS A 102 -0.88 14.61 -8.88
CA CYS A 102 0.57 14.82 -8.86
C CYS A 102 1.35 13.64 -8.25
N LYS A 103 0.68 12.69 -7.61
CA LYS A 103 1.34 11.61 -6.84
C LYS A 103 1.95 10.51 -7.69
N GLU A 104 1.63 10.41 -8.98
CA GLU A 104 2.26 9.45 -9.91
C GLU A 104 3.76 9.71 -10.12
N ILE A 105 4.30 10.83 -9.62
CA ILE A 105 5.66 11.26 -9.91
C ILE A 105 6.63 11.10 -8.72
N ASN A 106 6.16 11.04 -7.47
CA ASN A 106 7.04 10.99 -6.30
C ASN A 106 6.51 10.09 -5.18
N ASP A 107 7.16 8.96 -5.00
CA ASP A 107 6.95 7.91 -3.98
C ASP A 107 7.39 8.34 -2.55
N ASN A 108 7.21 9.62 -2.19
CA ASN A 108 7.49 10.12 -0.86
C ASN A 108 6.19 10.28 -0.08
N SER A 109 5.70 9.17 0.51
CA SER A 109 4.69 9.26 1.57
C SER A 109 5.28 10.05 2.74
N ASN A 110 4.68 11.19 3.10
CA ASN A 110 5.05 11.95 4.28
C ASN A 110 4.89 11.08 5.54
N ASP A 111 5.82 11.17 6.47
CA ASP A 111 5.78 10.43 7.75
C ASP A 111 4.54 10.77 8.60
N ASP A 112 3.94 11.94 8.41
CA ASP A 112 2.72 12.37 9.09
C ASP A 112 1.48 11.56 8.65
N ASP A 113 1.39 11.16 7.39
CA ASP A 113 0.28 10.33 6.89
C ASP A 113 0.25 8.94 7.56
N ARG A 114 1.39 8.46 8.04
CA ARG A 114 1.49 7.14 8.71
C ARG A 114 0.83 7.08 10.07
N LYS A 115 0.69 8.22 10.74
CA LYS A 115 0.05 8.30 12.08
C LYS A 115 -1.47 8.19 12.00
N ARG A 116 -2.05 8.53 10.83
CA ARG A 116 -3.49 8.54 10.59
C ARG A 116 -4.09 7.13 10.45
N TYR A 117 -3.29 6.11 10.14
CA TYR A 117 -3.80 4.77 9.84
C TYR A 117 -3.46 3.75 10.93
N THR A 118 -4.46 2.95 11.32
CA THR A 118 -4.31 1.83 12.27
C THR A 118 -3.47 0.69 11.70
N GLU A 119 -3.57 0.47 10.38
CA GLU A 119 -2.72 -0.45 9.64
C GLU A 119 -1.73 0.35 8.79
N LYS A 120 -0.44 0.02 8.91
CA LYS A 120 0.55 0.56 7.98
C LYS A 120 0.16 0.11 6.58
N LYS A 121 -0.36 1.02 5.74
CA LYS A 121 -0.61 0.75 4.34
C LYS A 121 0.73 0.27 3.75
N LYS A 122 0.84 -1.03 3.49
CA LYS A 122 2.01 -1.56 2.78
C LYS A 122 1.92 -1.01 1.37
N ILE A 123 2.76 -0.02 1.08
CA ILE A 123 2.87 0.56 -0.25
C ILE A 123 3.30 -0.58 -1.17
N LEU A 124 2.38 -1.02 -2.03
CA LEU A 124 2.67 -1.94 -3.10
C LEU A 124 3.47 -1.16 -4.15
N LYS A 125 4.78 -1.17 -4.02
CA LYS A 125 5.66 -0.63 -5.06
C LYS A 125 5.64 -1.61 -6.23
N GLY A 126 4.98 -1.22 -7.33
CA GLY A 126 5.06 -1.97 -8.58
C GLY A 126 6.51 -1.93 -9.08
N MET A 127 7.12 -3.11 -9.26
CA MET A 127 8.45 -3.26 -9.86
C MET A 127 8.27 -4.02 -11.15
N THR A 128 8.47 -3.34 -12.26
CA THR A 128 8.46 -3.94 -13.60
C THR A 128 9.88 -4.00 -14.14
N PHE A 129 10.24 -5.11 -14.74
CA PHE A 129 11.48 -5.21 -15.49
C PHE A 129 11.34 -4.55 -16.87
N SER A 130 12.41 -3.99 -17.40
CA SER A 130 12.46 -3.47 -18.77
C SER A 130 13.09 -4.48 -19.72
N LYS A 131 12.85 -4.32 -21.02
CA LYS A 131 13.40 -5.20 -22.07
C LYS A 131 14.94 -5.25 -22.08
N ASP A 132 15.58 -4.20 -21.56
CA ASP A 132 17.05 -4.07 -21.52
C ASP A 132 17.61 -4.38 -20.12
N ASN A 133 16.75 -4.71 -19.15
CA ASN A 133 17.13 -5.03 -17.78
C ASN A 133 16.16 -6.05 -17.16
N GLU A 134 16.22 -7.27 -17.68
CA GLU A 134 15.31 -8.38 -17.37
C GLU A 134 15.39 -8.87 -15.91
N TYR A 135 16.43 -8.46 -15.18
CA TYR A 135 16.65 -8.83 -13.79
C TYR A 135 16.36 -7.68 -12.81
N ASP A 136 15.87 -6.53 -13.27
CA ASP A 136 15.59 -5.37 -12.40
C ASP A 136 14.21 -5.46 -11.71
N GLY A 137 13.95 -6.61 -11.09
CA GLY A 137 12.75 -6.90 -10.31
C GLY A 137 12.95 -6.76 -8.79
N ILE A 138 11.99 -7.31 -8.04
CA ILE A 138 11.96 -7.21 -6.57
C ILE A 138 13.22 -7.78 -5.91
N ILE A 139 13.77 -8.88 -6.40
CA ILE A 139 14.98 -9.50 -5.83
C ILE A 139 16.17 -8.56 -5.96
N ASN A 140 16.36 -7.94 -7.13
CA ASN A 140 17.44 -6.98 -7.33
C ASN A 140 17.26 -5.72 -6.47
N TYR A 141 16.03 -5.24 -6.34
CA TYR A 141 15.72 -4.13 -5.45
C TYR A 141 16.08 -4.44 -4.00
N LEU A 142 15.67 -5.57 -3.47
CA LEU A 142 15.96 -5.98 -2.09
C LEU A 142 17.47 -6.22 -1.89
N ARG A 143 18.16 -6.76 -2.88
CA ARG A 143 19.62 -6.91 -2.86
C ARG A 143 20.34 -5.55 -2.80
N LYS A 144 19.93 -4.58 -3.63
CA LYS A 144 20.48 -3.21 -3.60
C LYS A 144 20.20 -2.54 -2.24
N LYS A 145 18.97 -2.67 -1.74
CA LYS A 145 18.54 -2.14 -0.44
C LYS A 145 19.36 -2.69 0.73
N SER A 146 19.72 -3.96 0.70
CA SER A 146 20.51 -4.64 1.74
C SER A 146 22.03 -4.55 1.53
N ASN A 147 22.51 -3.69 0.63
CA ASN A 147 23.94 -3.59 0.28
C ASN A 147 24.56 -4.94 -0.11
N GLY A 148 23.82 -5.76 -0.84
CA GLY A 148 24.26 -7.08 -1.31
C GLY A 148 24.01 -8.24 -0.34
N GLN A 149 23.55 -7.97 0.88
CA GLN A 149 23.23 -8.99 1.89
C GLN A 149 21.78 -9.42 1.79
N ILE A 150 21.44 -10.10 0.69
CA ILE A 150 20.06 -10.49 0.38
C ILE A 150 19.41 -11.36 1.47
N GLU A 151 20.22 -12.09 2.23
CA GLU A 151 19.76 -12.95 3.32
C GLU A 151 19.06 -12.20 4.46
N ASN A 152 19.31 -10.89 4.57
CA ASN A 152 18.61 -10.05 5.53
C ASN A 152 17.14 -9.82 5.13
N GLU A 153 16.84 -9.85 3.84
CA GLU A 153 15.53 -9.53 3.27
C GLU A 153 14.75 -10.79 2.86
N ILE A 154 15.45 -11.83 2.34
CA ILE A 154 14.84 -13.06 1.81
C ILE A 154 15.59 -14.27 2.36
N ASN A 155 14.85 -15.30 2.79
CA ASN A 155 15.41 -16.61 3.04
C ASN A 155 15.17 -17.51 1.82
N ILE A 156 16.24 -18.08 1.24
CA ILE A 156 16.15 -18.91 0.04
C ILE A 156 16.57 -20.33 0.41
N THR A 157 15.66 -21.26 0.21
CA THR A 157 15.85 -22.69 0.52
C THR A 157 15.56 -23.56 -0.70
N ALA A 158 16.10 -24.75 -0.70
CA ALA A 158 15.90 -25.73 -1.77
C ALA A 158 15.67 -27.13 -1.21
N SER A 159 15.04 -27.99 -1.99
CA SER A 159 14.83 -29.41 -1.66
C SER A 159 16.14 -30.18 -1.48
N SER A 160 17.15 -29.84 -2.27
CA SER A 160 18.48 -30.45 -2.23
C SER A 160 19.52 -29.51 -2.80
N ILE A 161 20.77 -29.74 -2.44
CA ILE A 161 21.94 -29.01 -2.92
C ILE A 161 22.91 -30.02 -3.53
N TYR A 162 23.38 -29.77 -4.76
CA TYR A 162 24.29 -30.69 -5.43
C TYR A 162 25.68 -30.67 -4.80
N ASN A 163 26.29 -29.50 -4.66
CA ASN A 163 27.57 -29.31 -3.98
C ASN A 163 27.45 -28.27 -2.87
N SER A 164 28.28 -28.35 -1.87
CA SER A 164 28.29 -27.39 -0.74
C SER A 164 28.57 -25.95 -1.14
N SER A 165 29.20 -25.71 -2.31
CA SER A 165 29.41 -24.40 -2.93
C SER A 165 28.14 -23.83 -3.59
N ASP A 166 27.18 -24.71 -3.98
CA ASP A 166 26.02 -24.34 -4.76
C ASP A 166 24.86 -23.91 -3.83
N GLN A 167 25.06 -22.81 -3.15
CA GLN A 167 24.07 -22.30 -2.20
C GLN A 167 22.82 -21.80 -2.92
N PRO A 168 21.60 -22.03 -2.40
CA PRO A 168 20.35 -21.57 -3.01
C PRO A 168 20.33 -20.06 -3.30
N ARG A 169 20.96 -19.25 -2.46
CA ARG A 169 21.09 -17.80 -2.66
C ARG A 169 21.80 -17.39 -3.95
N ASN A 170 22.60 -18.30 -4.55
CA ASN A 170 23.33 -18.01 -5.79
C ASN A 170 22.38 -17.69 -6.95
N VAL A 171 21.14 -18.13 -6.90
CA VAL A 171 20.11 -17.78 -7.91
C VAL A 171 19.80 -16.29 -7.97
N THR A 172 20.21 -15.51 -6.98
CA THR A 172 20.03 -14.05 -6.93
C THR A 172 21.26 -13.29 -7.42
N LEU A 173 22.37 -13.97 -7.73
CA LEU A 173 23.64 -13.40 -8.16
C LEU A 173 23.76 -13.45 -9.69
N PHE A 174 22.79 -12.84 -10.39
CA PHE A 174 22.66 -12.90 -11.85
C PHE A 174 23.66 -12.03 -12.62
N ASP A 175 24.41 -11.19 -11.94
CA ASP A 175 25.51 -10.35 -12.47
C ASP A 175 26.87 -11.06 -12.45
N ASP A 176 26.99 -12.21 -11.77
CA ASP A 176 28.21 -13.01 -11.71
C ASP A 176 27.99 -14.34 -12.44
N GLN A 177 28.71 -14.53 -13.55
CA GLN A 177 28.60 -15.75 -14.38
C GLN A 177 29.17 -17.00 -13.71
N ASN A 178 29.84 -16.87 -12.57
CA ASN A 178 30.45 -17.99 -11.86
C ASN A 178 29.60 -18.49 -10.67
N ASN A 179 28.47 -17.83 -10.39
CA ASN A 179 27.57 -18.24 -9.33
C ASN A 179 26.37 -18.98 -9.88
N TYR A 180 26.31 -20.27 -9.61
CA TYR A 180 25.24 -21.15 -10.01
C TYR A 180 24.57 -21.79 -8.80
N PHE A 181 23.39 -22.30 -9.00
CA PHE A 181 22.72 -23.21 -8.09
C PHE A 181 22.30 -24.47 -8.84
N TYR A 182 22.69 -25.60 -8.32
CA TYR A 182 22.25 -26.91 -8.79
C TYR A 182 21.61 -27.69 -7.66
N SER A 183 20.40 -28.21 -7.88
CA SER A 183 19.82 -29.24 -7.05
C SER A 183 20.34 -30.62 -7.48
N LYS A 184 20.23 -31.60 -6.61
CA LYS A 184 20.44 -33.00 -7.02
C LYS A 184 19.37 -33.39 -8.04
N ASN A 185 19.69 -34.39 -8.88
CA ASN A 185 18.74 -34.93 -9.85
C ASN A 185 17.72 -35.83 -9.14
N GLU A 186 16.76 -35.22 -8.48
CA GLU A 186 15.70 -35.91 -7.72
C GLU A 186 14.33 -35.46 -8.23
N SER A 187 13.33 -36.34 -8.14
CA SER A 187 11.96 -35.98 -8.47
C SER A 187 11.43 -34.95 -7.47
N ASN A 188 10.61 -34.00 -7.94
CA ASN A 188 10.00 -32.94 -7.14
C ASN A 188 11.00 -31.95 -6.50
N SER A 189 12.08 -31.64 -7.21
CA SER A 189 13.00 -30.58 -6.80
C SER A 189 12.28 -29.24 -6.77
N TRP A 190 12.52 -28.46 -5.70
CA TRP A 190 11.94 -27.13 -5.50
C TRP A 190 12.98 -26.14 -4.99
N LEU A 191 12.69 -24.87 -5.24
CA LEU A 191 13.38 -23.71 -4.70
C LEU A 191 12.31 -22.79 -4.09
N CYS A 192 12.51 -22.36 -2.86
CA CYS A 192 11.56 -21.55 -2.13
C CYS A 192 12.18 -20.20 -1.73
N PHE A 193 11.43 -19.14 -1.95
CA PHE A 193 11.77 -17.76 -1.55
C PHE A 193 10.82 -17.34 -0.44
N ASP A 194 11.33 -17.21 0.77
CA ASP A 194 10.60 -16.66 1.91
C ASP A 194 10.99 -15.20 2.08
N PHE A 195 10.08 -14.29 1.75
CA PHE A 195 10.30 -12.85 1.78
C PHE A 195 10.13 -12.23 3.18
N LYS A 196 10.14 -13.04 4.23
CA LYS A 196 10.07 -12.61 5.63
C LYS A 196 8.92 -11.63 5.88
N GLU A 197 9.25 -10.39 6.27
CA GLU A 197 8.29 -9.33 6.56
C GLU A 197 7.64 -8.70 5.31
N HIS A 198 8.12 -9.05 4.10
CA HIS A 198 7.59 -8.50 2.87
C HIS A 198 6.42 -9.34 2.34
N ARG A 199 5.32 -8.69 1.98
CA ARG A 199 4.24 -9.30 1.19
C ARG A 199 4.46 -8.96 -0.27
N ILE A 200 4.51 -9.97 -1.12
CA ILE A 200 4.75 -9.84 -2.56
C ILE A 200 3.58 -10.44 -3.31
N ILE A 201 3.15 -9.75 -4.36
CA ILE A 201 2.21 -10.27 -5.36
C ILE A 201 3.02 -10.40 -6.66
N PRO A 202 3.55 -11.60 -6.97
CA PRO A 202 4.29 -11.82 -8.20
C PRO A 202 3.32 -11.78 -9.38
N THR A 203 3.62 -10.98 -10.39
CA THR A 203 2.91 -10.95 -11.68
C THR A 203 3.71 -11.70 -12.74
N ASP A 204 5.03 -11.63 -12.66
CA ASP A 204 5.94 -12.19 -13.62
C ASP A 204 7.22 -12.71 -12.94
N TYR A 205 7.93 -13.60 -13.59
CA TYR A 205 9.24 -14.06 -13.15
C TYR A 205 10.17 -14.34 -14.34
N THR A 206 11.46 -14.17 -14.12
CA THR A 206 12.51 -14.49 -15.08
C THR A 206 13.45 -15.53 -14.48
N ILE A 207 13.74 -16.57 -15.23
CA ILE A 207 14.72 -17.61 -14.87
C ILE A 207 15.82 -17.62 -15.93
N ARG A 208 17.07 -17.53 -15.48
CA ARG A 208 18.22 -17.81 -16.32
C ARG A 208 18.62 -19.26 -16.15
N SER A 209 18.53 -20.03 -17.22
CA SER A 209 19.09 -21.38 -17.25
C SER A 209 20.58 -21.36 -17.55
N TYR A 210 21.28 -22.38 -17.12
CA TYR A 210 22.65 -22.63 -17.55
C TYR A 210 22.65 -23.02 -19.05
N PRO A 211 23.58 -22.47 -19.86
CA PRO A 211 23.73 -22.84 -21.28
C PRO A 211 24.18 -24.27 -21.49
#